data_5b158711417268d463a554883e7e7103
#
_entry.id   5b158711417268d463a554883e7e7103
#
_cell.length_a   1.000
_cell.length_b   1.000
_cell.length_c   1.000
_cell.angle_alpha   90.00
_cell.angle_beta   90.00
_cell.angle_gamma   90.00
#
_symmetry.space_group_name_H-M   'P 1'
#
loop_
_entity.id
_entity.type
_entity.pdbx_description
1 polymer ?
#
loop_
_entity_poly.entity_id
_entity_poly.type
_entity_poly.pdbx_seq_one_letter_code
_entity_poly.pdbx_strand_id
1 'polypeptide(L)'
;MNAFKASGILWPLAAAGLVLVAGPAGAHHSFAAYDMNQTSSAEGTLKEFRWGAPHSSMVLIYMDKGKEKQMSIVSGSPLMFSKQGLTPRDFKRGDKVKVTFHPNISGQPGGAMASLRLPSGKSFSDTEAARAGGN
;
A
#
# COMPACT_ATOMS: atom_id res chain seq x y z
N MET A 1 33.35 4.33 -74.62
CA MET A 1 33.36 5.04 -73.33
C MET A 1 32.04 4.69 -72.62
N ASN A 2 32.09 3.76 -71.72
CA ASN A 2 30.89 3.18 -71.10
C ASN A 2 30.68 3.85 -69.74
N ALA A 3 29.54 4.53 -69.58
CA ALA A 3 29.10 5.10 -68.34
C ALA A 3 28.44 4.00 -67.49
N PHE A 4 29.04 3.68 -66.35
CA PHE A 4 28.45 2.80 -65.33
C PHE A 4 27.37 3.59 -64.56
N LYS A 5 26.12 3.18 -64.72
CA LYS A 5 25.02 3.63 -63.84
C LYS A 5 25.06 2.81 -62.56
N ALA A 6 25.38 3.45 -61.44
CA ALA A 6 25.24 2.86 -60.11
C ALA A 6 23.78 3.00 -59.66
N SER A 7 23.05 1.89 -59.62
CA SER A 7 21.70 1.85 -59.03
C SER A 7 21.82 1.72 -57.53
N GLY A 8 21.53 2.80 -56.81
CA GLY A 8 21.42 2.78 -55.36
C GLY A 8 20.12 2.14 -54.91
N ILE A 9 20.21 0.98 -54.26
CA ILE A 9 19.08 0.33 -53.62
C ILE A 9 18.89 0.97 -52.25
N LEU A 10 17.86 1.78 -52.08
CA LEU A 10 17.41 2.29 -50.81
C LEU A 10 16.62 1.20 -50.10
N TRP A 11 17.20 0.63 -49.03
CA TRP A 11 16.46 -0.22 -48.11
C TRP A 11 15.70 0.67 -47.12
N PRO A 12 14.40 0.48 -46.92
CA PRO A 12 13.70 1.16 -45.85
C PRO A 12 14.06 0.47 -44.54
N LEU A 13 14.66 1.20 -43.61
CA LEU A 13 14.80 0.81 -42.22
C LEU A 13 13.38 0.85 -41.59
N ALA A 14 12.77 -0.30 -41.48
CA ALA A 14 11.58 -0.47 -40.65
C ALA A 14 12.00 -0.42 -39.19
N ALA A 15 11.89 0.74 -38.57
CA ALA A 15 12.00 0.88 -37.11
C ALA A 15 10.79 0.24 -36.47
N ALA A 16 10.90 -1.03 -36.08
CA ALA A 16 9.91 -1.70 -35.26
C ALA A 16 9.96 -1.06 -33.85
N GLY A 17 9.07 -0.11 -33.60
CA GLY A 17 8.87 0.45 -32.26
C GLY A 17 8.32 -0.61 -31.33
N LEU A 18 9.19 -1.15 -30.44
CA LEU A 18 8.79 -2.02 -29.36
C LEU A 18 8.06 -1.17 -28.30
N VAL A 19 6.75 -1.14 -28.37
CA VAL A 19 5.91 -0.54 -27.33
C VAL A 19 5.95 -1.49 -26.14
N LEU A 20 6.81 -1.20 -25.18
CA LEU A 20 6.77 -1.82 -23.86
C LEU A 20 5.49 -1.37 -23.14
N VAL A 21 4.47 -2.18 -23.21
CA VAL A 21 3.29 -2.02 -22.35
C VAL A 21 3.72 -2.42 -20.93
N ALA A 22 4.14 -1.44 -20.13
CA ALA A 22 4.32 -1.63 -18.71
C ALA A 22 2.94 -1.84 -18.08
N GLY A 23 2.56 -3.10 -17.89
CA GLY A 23 1.36 -3.47 -17.15
C GLY A 23 1.46 -3.01 -15.68
N PRO A 24 0.34 -2.92 -14.94
CA PRO A 24 0.33 -2.50 -13.54
C PRO A 24 0.88 -3.61 -12.63
N ALA A 25 2.16 -3.90 -12.73
CA ALA A 25 2.83 -4.91 -11.89
C ALA A 25 3.13 -4.42 -10.47
N GLY A 26 2.90 -3.14 -10.16
CA GLY A 26 3.33 -2.54 -8.89
C GLY A 26 2.43 -2.83 -7.69
N ALA A 27 1.12 -3.06 -7.89
CA ALA A 27 0.16 -3.17 -6.79
C ALA A 27 0.20 -4.53 -6.08
N HIS A 28 0.43 -5.63 -6.80
CA HIS A 28 0.43 -6.97 -6.22
C HIS A 28 1.65 -7.27 -5.33
N HIS A 29 2.79 -6.64 -5.58
CA HIS A 29 3.99 -6.83 -4.77
C HIS A 29 3.90 -6.17 -3.37
N SER A 30 3.08 -5.15 -3.20
CA SER A 30 2.93 -4.44 -1.93
C SER A 30 2.27 -5.30 -0.84
N PHE A 31 1.46 -6.29 -1.20
CA PHE A 31 0.72 -7.13 -0.26
C PHE A 31 1.31 -8.53 -0.07
N ALA A 32 2.40 -8.88 -0.74
CA ALA A 32 3.00 -10.22 -0.69
C ALA A 32 3.50 -10.64 0.70
N ALA A 33 3.73 -9.70 1.60
CA ALA A 33 4.16 -9.96 2.98
C ALA A 33 3.01 -10.25 3.95
N TYR A 34 1.75 -10.12 3.49
CA TYR A 34 0.56 -10.20 4.34
C TYR A 34 -0.38 -11.32 3.89
N ASP A 35 -1.02 -11.96 4.86
CA ASP A 35 -2.07 -12.95 4.55
C ASP A 35 -3.38 -12.22 4.24
N MET A 36 -3.60 -11.93 2.97
CA MET A 36 -4.75 -11.17 2.49
C MET A 36 -6.08 -11.93 2.62
N ASN A 37 -6.04 -13.24 2.90
CA ASN A 37 -7.24 -14.06 3.14
C ASN A 37 -7.68 -14.04 4.60
N GLN A 38 -6.85 -13.51 5.50
CA GLN A 38 -7.16 -13.37 6.92
C GLN A 38 -7.33 -11.90 7.31
N THR A 39 -8.19 -11.68 8.29
CA THR A 39 -8.38 -10.37 8.91
C THR A 39 -8.31 -10.52 10.42
N SER A 40 -7.47 -9.73 11.04
CA SER A 40 -7.33 -9.61 12.49
C SER A 40 -7.80 -8.24 12.97
N SER A 41 -8.14 -8.11 14.23
CA SER A 41 -8.53 -6.85 14.86
C SER A 41 -7.68 -6.59 16.10
N ALA A 42 -7.38 -5.32 16.34
CA ALA A 42 -6.76 -4.88 17.58
C ALA A 42 -7.34 -3.53 18.02
N GLU A 43 -7.43 -3.37 19.33
CA GLU A 43 -7.68 -2.08 19.98
C GLU A 43 -6.45 -1.70 20.78
N GLY A 44 -6.07 -0.44 20.74
CA GLY A 44 -4.89 0.00 21.45
C GLY A 44 -4.70 1.51 21.40
N THR A 45 -3.54 1.93 21.86
CA THR A 45 -3.17 3.33 21.93
C THR A 45 -2.23 3.68 20.78
N LEU A 46 -2.58 4.71 20.01
CA LEU A 46 -1.73 5.22 18.95
C LEU A 46 -0.44 5.79 19.52
N LYS A 47 0.69 5.19 19.23
CA LYS A 47 2.02 5.68 19.63
C LYS A 47 2.57 6.66 18.61
N GLU A 48 2.42 6.32 17.33
CA GLU A 48 2.92 7.11 16.21
C GLU A 48 2.06 6.86 14.99
N PHE A 49 1.82 7.91 14.21
CA PHE A 49 1.28 7.81 12.86
C PHE A 49 2.24 8.54 11.92
N ARG A 50 2.76 7.82 10.95
CA ARG A 50 3.61 8.36 9.90
C ARG A 50 2.79 8.60 8.64
N TRP A 51 2.60 9.85 8.32
CA TRP A 51 1.94 10.30 7.10
C TRP A 51 2.97 10.31 5.97
N GLY A 52 3.04 9.27 5.17
CA GLY A 52 4.11 9.06 4.20
C GLY A 52 3.65 8.42 2.89
N ALA A 53 4.41 8.66 1.82
CA ALA A 53 4.23 8.07 0.52
C ALA A 53 5.41 7.11 0.20
N PRO A 54 5.18 5.98 -0.48
CA PRO A 54 3.91 5.52 -1.04
C PRO A 54 2.91 5.00 0.00
N HIS A 55 3.36 4.70 1.22
CA HIS A 55 2.54 4.13 2.28
C HIS A 55 2.66 4.93 3.57
N SER A 56 1.53 5.20 4.19
CA SER A 56 1.46 5.64 5.58
C SER A 56 1.61 4.44 6.51
N SER A 57 1.96 4.66 7.76
CA SER A 57 2.09 3.59 8.76
C SER A 57 1.76 4.09 10.16
N MET A 58 1.40 3.17 11.02
CA MET A 58 1.19 3.48 12.44
C MET A 58 1.86 2.45 13.34
N VAL A 59 2.21 2.89 14.55
CA VAL A 59 2.60 2.04 15.66
C VAL A 59 1.52 2.09 16.72
N LEU A 60 0.98 0.92 17.04
CA LEU A 60 -0.05 0.72 18.04
C LEU A 60 0.53 0.03 19.25
N ILE A 61 0.24 0.58 20.46
CA ILE A 61 0.51 -0.09 21.73
C ILE A 61 -0.74 -0.87 22.13
N TYR A 62 -0.59 -2.15 22.42
CA TYR A 62 -1.68 -3.03 22.84
C TYR A 62 -1.26 -3.92 24.00
N MET A 63 -2.24 -4.49 24.69
CA MET A 63 -1.99 -5.43 25.79
C MET A 63 -2.12 -6.87 25.28
N ASP A 64 -1.11 -7.68 25.55
CA ASP A 64 -1.12 -9.12 25.30
C ASP A 64 -0.74 -9.86 26.57
N LYS A 65 -1.70 -10.63 27.10
CA LYS A 65 -1.51 -11.42 28.37
C LYS A 65 -0.95 -10.58 29.52
N GLY A 66 -1.48 -9.35 29.67
CA GLY A 66 -1.07 -8.43 30.74
C GLY A 66 0.27 -7.72 30.50
N LYS A 67 0.89 -7.89 29.33
CA LYS A 67 2.12 -7.21 28.94
C LYS A 67 1.85 -6.21 27.81
N GLU A 68 2.45 -5.05 27.94
CA GLU A 68 2.43 -4.05 26.87
C GLU A 68 3.31 -4.51 25.70
N LYS A 69 2.74 -4.50 24.51
CA LYS A 69 3.42 -4.81 23.25
C LYS A 69 3.14 -3.74 22.22
N GLN A 70 3.90 -3.75 21.15
CA GLN A 70 3.73 -2.85 20.02
C GLN A 70 3.57 -3.66 18.74
N MET A 71 2.75 -3.13 17.84
CA MET A 71 2.63 -3.62 16.47
C MET A 71 2.76 -2.50 15.47
N SER A 72 3.32 -2.81 14.32
CA SER A 72 3.41 -1.89 13.17
C SER A 72 2.37 -2.26 12.13
N ILE A 73 1.63 -1.27 11.67
CA ILE A 73 0.59 -1.46 10.65
C ILE A 73 0.87 -0.51 9.50
N VAL A 74 1.03 -1.09 8.32
CA VAL A 74 1.22 -0.35 7.06
C VAL A 74 -0.14 -0.07 6.46
N SER A 75 -0.30 1.09 5.86
CA SER A 75 -1.57 1.53 5.27
C SER A 75 -1.37 2.16 3.90
N GLY A 76 -2.44 2.66 3.34
CA GLY A 76 -2.45 3.35 2.06
C GLY A 76 -1.68 4.67 2.06
N SER A 77 -1.65 5.29 0.90
CA SER A 77 -0.99 6.60 0.72
C SER A 77 -1.75 7.73 1.42
N PRO A 78 -1.09 8.86 1.68
CA PRO A 78 -1.76 10.07 2.18
C PRO A 78 -3.00 10.47 1.39
N LEU A 79 -2.98 10.29 0.07
CA LEU A 79 -4.12 10.62 -0.80
C LEU A 79 -5.35 9.76 -0.48
N MET A 80 -5.18 8.48 -0.14
CA MET A 80 -6.30 7.61 0.23
C MET A 80 -6.99 8.09 1.51
N PHE A 81 -6.23 8.52 2.50
CA PHE A 81 -6.76 9.12 3.73
C PHE A 81 -7.48 10.44 3.45
N SER A 82 -6.85 11.33 2.68
CA SER A 82 -7.43 12.64 2.33
C SER A 82 -8.76 12.52 1.58
N LYS A 83 -8.87 11.56 0.66
CA LYS A 83 -10.12 11.27 -0.06
C LYS A 83 -11.26 10.81 0.86
N GLN A 84 -10.94 10.30 2.04
CA GLN A 84 -11.91 9.87 3.06
C GLN A 84 -12.07 10.92 4.18
N GLY A 85 -11.59 12.14 3.97
CA GLY A 85 -11.76 13.27 4.88
C GLY A 85 -10.84 13.23 6.11
N LEU A 86 -9.76 12.44 6.06
CA LEU A 86 -8.77 12.41 7.13
C LEU A 86 -7.56 13.26 6.77
N THR A 87 -6.99 13.89 7.79
CA THR A 87 -5.82 14.75 7.72
C THR A 87 -4.81 14.32 8.78
N PRO A 88 -3.54 14.75 8.73
CA PRO A 88 -2.57 14.46 9.79
C PRO A 88 -3.03 14.86 11.19
N ARG A 89 -3.86 15.90 11.30
CA ARG A 89 -4.39 16.40 12.58
C ARG A 89 -5.38 15.46 13.27
N ASP A 90 -5.95 14.52 12.51
CA ASP A 90 -6.89 13.53 13.06
C ASP A 90 -6.19 12.41 13.85
N PHE A 91 -4.87 12.27 13.69
CA PHE A 91 -4.07 11.23 14.32
C PHE A 91 -3.23 11.79 15.45
N LYS A 92 -3.69 11.60 16.68
CA LYS A 92 -3.02 12.12 17.86
C LYS A 92 -2.39 10.98 18.66
N ARG A 93 -1.14 11.15 19.04
CA ARG A 93 -0.49 10.23 19.98
C ARG A 93 -1.32 10.13 21.25
N GLY A 94 -1.57 8.90 21.71
CA GLY A 94 -2.40 8.64 22.89
C GLY A 94 -3.86 8.32 22.57
N ASP A 95 -4.32 8.52 21.33
CA ASP A 95 -5.66 8.15 20.91
C ASP A 95 -5.90 6.65 21.06
N LYS A 96 -7.08 6.29 21.59
CA LYS A 96 -7.56 4.91 21.54
C LYS A 96 -8.17 4.64 20.18
N VAL A 97 -7.60 3.68 19.47
CA VAL A 97 -8.04 3.35 18.11
C VAL A 97 -8.39 1.88 18.00
N LYS A 98 -9.29 1.59 17.06
CA LYS A 98 -9.59 0.21 16.64
C LYS A 98 -9.15 0.04 15.20
N VAL A 99 -8.38 -1.00 14.94
CA VAL A 99 -7.85 -1.31 13.61
C VAL A 99 -8.19 -2.74 13.23
N THR A 100 -8.53 -2.94 11.97
CA THR A 100 -8.52 -4.27 11.34
C THR A 100 -7.42 -4.33 10.31
N PHE A 101 -6.77 -5.47 10.17
CA PHE A 101 -5.61 -5.61 9.31
C PHE A 101 -5.43 -7.05 8.83
N HIS A 102 -4.76 -7.21 7.71
CA HIS A 102 -4.28 -8.49 7.21
C HIS A 102 -2.94 -8.80 7.86
N PRO A 103 -2.80 -9.92 8.60
CA PRO A 103 -1.61 -10.16 9.41
C PRO A 103 -0.37 -10.43 8.56
N ASN A 104 0.80 -10.16 9.14
CA ASN A 104 2.08 -10.54 8.54
C ASN A 104 2.18 -12.06 8.39
N ILE A 105 2.58 -12.54 7.22
CA ILE A 105 2.86 -13.98 6.99
C ILE A 105 3.99 -14.46 7.91
N SER A 106 4.94 -13.60 8.24
CA SER A 106 6.06 -13.91 9.14
C SER A 106 5.65 -14.21 10.58
N GLY A 107 4.39 -13.93 10.97
CA GLY A 107 3.92 -14.04 12.35
C GLY A 107 4.31 -12.87 13.25
N GLN A 108 5.05 -11.87 12.76
CA GLN A 108 5.32 -10.65 13.51
C GLN A 108 4.02 -9.87 13.77
N PRO A 109 3.85 -9.24 14.94
CA PRO A 109 2.65 -8.46 15.26
C PRO A 109 2.41 -7.32 14.26
N GLY A 110 1.16 -7.19 13.80
CA GLY A 110 0.75 -6.17 12.84
C GLY A 110 0.53 -6.71 11.44
N GLY A 111 0.53 -5.83 10.46
CA GLY A 111 0.24 -6.20 9.07
C GLY A 111 -0.17 -5.03 8.19
N ALA A 112 -0.97 -5.30 7.16
CA ALA A 112 -1.54 -4.31 6.27
C ALA A 112 -2.93 -3.88 6.75
N MET A 113 -3.15 -2.58 6.92
CA MET A 113 -4.42 -2.02 7.39
C MET A 113 -5.55 -2.34 6.41
N ALA A 114 -6.65 -2.87 6.94
CA ALA A 114 -7.91 -2.98 6.21
C ALA A 114 -8.85 -1.83 6.59
N SER A 115 -8.95 -1.51 7.86
CA SER A 115 -9.74 -0.37 8.33
C SER A 115 -9.21 0.20 9.64
N LEU A 116 -9.59 1.44 9.92
CA LEU A 116 -9.24 2.16 11.15
C LEU A 116 -10.44 2.96 11.63
N ARG A 117 -10.68 2.98 12.93
CA ARG A 117 -11.65 3.86 13.60
C ARG A 117 -10.95 4.69 14.65
N LEU A 118 -11.12 6.01 14.57
CA LEU A 118 -10.59 6.99 15.49
C LEU A 118 -11.60 7.34 16.60
N PRO A 119 -11.15 7.87 17.76
CA PRO A 119 -12.05 8.29 18.84
C PRO A 119 -13.07 9.36 18.41
N SER A 120 -12.72 10.19 17.43
CA SER A 120 -13.60 11.21 16.85
C SER A 120 -14.82 10.62 16.10
N GLY A 121 -14.82 9.31 15.85
CA GLY A 121 -15.80 8.63 15.00
C GLY A 121 -15.43 8.59 13.53
N LYS A 122 -14.43 9.34 13.11
CA LYS A 122 -13.87 9.21 11.75
C LYS A 122 -13.29 7.82 11.52
N SER A 123 -13.43 7.32 10.31
CA SER A 123 -12.95 6.01 9.92
C SER A 123 -12.23 6.06 8.58
N PHE A 124 -11.38 5.08 8.37
CA PHE A 124 -10.67 4.82 7.12
C PHE A 124 -10.89 3.37 6.71
N SER A 125 -11.01 3.12 5.40
CA SER A 125 -11.01 1.78 4.83
C SER A 125 -10.03 1.73 3.67
N ASP A 126 -9.13 0.74 3.70
CA ASP A 126 -8.17 0.55 2.62
C ASP A 126 -8.82 -0.23 1.48
N THR A 127 -9.21 0.49 0.43
CA THR A 127 -9.89 -0.10 -0.73
C THR A 127 -8.94 -0.91 -1.61
N GLU A 128 -7.63 -0.66 -1.55
CA GLU A 128 -6.64 -1.46 -2.29
C GLU A 128 -6.40 -2.79 -1.59
N ALA A 129 -6.26 -2.79 -0.26
CA ALA A 129 -6.18 -4.00 0.53
C ALA A 129 -7.45 -4.87 0.36
N ALA A 130 -8.63 -4.26 0.35
CA ALA A 130 -9.88 -4.98 0.12
C ALA A 130 -9.93 -5.67 -1.25
N ARG A 131 -9.41 -5.05 -2.30
CA ARG A 131 -9.33 -5.65 -3.63
C ARG A 131 -8.31 -6.78 -3.71
N ALA A 132 -7.20 -6.68 -2.99
CA ALA A 132 -6.15 -7.69 -2.99
C ALA A 132 -6.58 -8.99 -2.28
N GLY A 133 -7.50 -8.91 -1.31
CA GLY A 133 -8.07 -10.07 -0.60
C GLY A 133 -9.30 -10.71 -1.26
N GLY A 134 -9.81 -10.13 -2.32
CA GLY A 134 -11.10 -10.50 -2.96
C GLY A 134 -11.01 -11.44 -4.17
N ASN A 135 -9.98 -12.27 -4.30
CA ASN A 135 -9.88 -13.29 -5.35
C ASN A 135 -10.20 -14.67 -4.81
#